data_df88c747a53185f73c039d6ad34fa911
#
_entry.id   df88c747a53185f73c039d6ad34fa911
#
_cell.length_a   1.000
_cell.length_b   1.000
_cell.length_c   1.000
_cell.angle_alpha   90.00
_cell.angle_beta   90.00
_cell.angle_gamma   90.00
#
_symmetry.space_group_name_H-M   'P 1'
#
loop_
_entity.id
_entity.type
_entity.pdbx_description
1 polymer ?
#
loop_
_entity_poly.entity_id
_entity_poly.type
_entity_poly.pdbx_seq_one_letter_code
_entity_poly.pdbx_strand_id
1 'polypeptide(L)'
;MRRVNTILSVSGLVLALSLPGWAQVQTLPTQTVTISGTVATIDHAKRVVNIKTSDGKFETVDVPAGAKRFDELKVGDKVSLVYNNNVSARVKPPGEAPVDTGSTTTTAGQQTRPGGTAAVQRTMTVTVDAIDKSASSITFAGPNGWKYSRHVVDPTVFDKVKVGDKVDITWNTDVTVAVQ
;
A
#
# COMPACT_ATOMS: atom_id res chain seq x y z
N MET A 1 -57.86 27.55 50.04
CA MET A 1 -57.81 26.91 48.71
C MET A 1 -56.37 26.90 48.23
N ARG A 2 -55.65 25.79 48.42
CA ARG A 2 -54.25 25.62 47.98
C ARG A 2 -54.26 24.78 46.72
N ARG A 3 -53.81 25.38 45.62
CA ARG A 3 -53.60 24.66 44.34
C ARG A 3 -52.23 23.99 44.37
N VAL A 4 -52.22 22.69 44.24
CA VAL A 4 -50.99 21.87 44.13
C VAL A 4 -50.68 21.77 42.62
N ASN A 5 -49.57 22.35 42.19
CA ASN A 5 -49.05 22.15 40.83
C ASN A 5 -48.18 20.89 40.82
N THR A 6 -48.66 19.86 40.13
CA THR A 6 -47.89 18.65 39.84
C THR A 6 -47.00 18.89 38.63
N ILE A 7 -45.69 18.93 38.84
CA ILE A 7 -44.71 19.03 37.74
C ILE A 7 -44.43 17.60 37.31
N LEU A 8 -44.86 17.23 36.09
CA LEU A 8 -44.42 16.00 35.42
C LEU A 8 -43.01 16.23 34.84
N SER A 9 -42.01 15.59 35.46
CA SER A 9 -40.69 15.50 34.90
C SER A 9 -40.65 14.36 33.88
N VAL A 10 -40.61 14.69 32.61
CA VAL A 10 -40.31 13.76 31.51
C VAL A 10 -38.82 13.53 31.47
N SER A 11 -38.37 12.40 32.03
CA SER A 11 -36.98 11.92 31.87
C SER A 11 -36.82 11.38 30.46
N GLY A 12 -36.22 12.18 29.56
CA GLY A 12 -35.80 11.74 28.25
C GLY A 12 -34.62 10.76 28.33
N LEU A 13 -34.90 9.52 28.03
CA LEU A 13 -33.87 8.48 27.85
C LEU A 13 -33.13 8.76 26.56
N VAL A 14 -31.95 9.40 26.65
CA VAL A 14 -31.04 9.55 25.52
C VAL A 14 -30.41 8.18 25.25
N LEU A 15 -30.94 7.47 24.26
CA LEU A 15 -30.26 6.31 23.69
C LEU A 15 -29.02 6.83 22.95
N ALA A 16 -27.86 6.73 23.57
CA ALA A 16 -26.58 6.89 22.89
C ALA A 16 -26.41 5.72 21.90
N LEU A 17 -26.75 5.96 20.65
CA LEU A 17 -26.36 5.11 19.52
C LEU A 17 -24.82 5.16 19.41
N SER A 18 -24.16 4.20 20.05
CA SER A 18 -22.75 3.93 19.79
C SER A 18 -22.64 3.43 18.36
N LEU A 19 -22.30 4.35 17.44
CA LEU A 19 -21.93 4.02 16.08
C LEU A 19 -20.70 3.09 16.15
N PRO A 20 -20.73 1.90 15.57
CA PRO A 20 -19.56 1.05 15.51
C PRO A 20 -18.46 1.83 14.76
N GLY A 21 -17.29 1.92 15.38
CA GLY A 21 -16.12 2.60 14.80
C GLY A 21 -15.69 1.91 13.50
N TRP A 22 -16.20 2.43 12.39
CA TRP A 22 -16.01 1.87 11.04
C TRP A 22 -14.62 2.15 10.51
N ALA A 23 -13.95 1.05 10.17
CA ALA A 23 -12.87 0.98 9.19
C ALA A 23 -11.73 1.99 9.33
N GLN A 24 -10.93 1.89 10.39
CA GLN A 24 -9.63 2.57 10.39
C GLN A 24 -8.71 1.94 9.36
N VAL A 25 -8.23 2.75 8.40
CA VAL A 25 -7.16 2.37 7.49
C VAL A 25 -5.86 2.28 8.29
N GLN A 26 -5.27 1.09 8.37
CA GLN A 26 -3.95 0.88 8.96
C GLN A 26 -2.91 0.95 7.86
N THR A 27 -2.01 1.92 7.93
CA THR A 27 -0.85 2.00 7.05
C THR A 27 0.28 1.19 7.68
N LEU A 28 0.82 0.24 6.93
CA LEU A 28 2.00 -0.51 7.33
C LEU A 28 3.26 0.31 7.05
N PRO A 29 4.37 0.09 7.76
CA PRO A 29 5.60 0.85 7.54
C PRO A 29 6.02 0.83 6.08
N THR A 30 6.27 2.02 5.52
CA THR A 30 6.78 2.19 4.15
C THR A 30 8.19 1.63 4.07
N GLN A 31 8.44 0.78 3.09
CA GLN A 31 9.79 0.34 2.76
C GLN A 31 10.31 1.22 1.62
N THR A 32 11.37 1.96 1.91
CA THR A 32 12.11 2.74 0.91
C THR A 32 13.43 2.05 0.63
N VAL A 33 13.66 1.69 -0.63
CA VAL A 33 14.94 1.15 -1.10
C VAL A 33 15.51 2.12 -2.11
N THR A 34 16.75 2.56 -1.88
CA THR A 34 17.48 3.41 -2.83
C THR A 34 18.59 2.59 -3.45
N ILE A 35 18.58 2.49 -4.78
CA ILE A 35 19.62 1.85 -5.57
C ILE A 35 20.31 2.96 -6.37
N SER A 36 21.61 3.13 -6.13
CA SER A 36 22.42 4.09 -6.89
C SER A 36 23.58 3.37 -7.55
N GLY A 37 23.85 3.72 -8.79
CA GLY A 37 24.93 3.08 -9.52
C GLY A 37 25.04 3.57 -10.96
N THR A 38 25.70 2.74 -11.76
CA THR A 38 25.92 2.99 -13.19
C THR A 38 25.14 1.96 -14.00
N VAL A 39 24.46 2.38 -15.02
CA VAL A 39 23.75 1.51 -15.95
C VAL A 39 24.76 0.60 -16.64
N ALA A 40 24.67 -0.69 -16.39
CA ALA A 40 25.56 -1.69 -16.99
C ALA A 40 24.99 -2.27 -18.29
N THR A 41 23.68 -2.59 -18.31
CA THR A 41 22.98 -3.05 -19.52
C THR A 41 21.55 -2.56 -19.52
N ILE A 42 20.95 -2.43 -20.72
CA ILE A 42 19.55 -2.05 -20.93
C ILE A 42 18.94 -3.00 -21.95
N ASP A 43 17.78 -3.54 -21.60
CA ASP A 43 16.88 -4.22 -22.55
C ASP A 43 15.64 -3.32 -22.74
N HIS A 44 15.64 -2.52 -23.81
CA HIS A 44 14.52 -1.61 -24.10
C HIS A 44 13.22 -2.35 -24.42
N ALA A 45 13.30 -3.53 -25.05
CA ALA A 45 12.10 -4.31 -25.41
C ALA A 45 11.40 -4.87 -24.18
N LYS A 46 12.17 -5.37 -23.21
CA LYS A 46 11.66 -5.89 -21.93
C LYS A 46 11.54 -4.83 -20.86
N ARG A 47 12.04 -3.63 -21.11
CA ARG A 47 12.13 -2.53 -20.15
C ARG A 47 12.89 -2.90 -18.88
N VAL A 48 14.02 -3.57 -19.03
CA VAL A 48 14.87 -4.04 -17.92
C VAL A 48 16.21 -3.32 -17.95
N VAL A 49 16.65 -2.84 -16.80
CA VAL A 49 17.94 -2.20 -16.59
C VAL A 49 18.74 -2.98 -15.55
N ASN A 50 19.99 -3.29 -15.85
CA ASN A 50 20.94 -3.75 -14.85
C ASN A 50 21.81 -2.56 -14.41
N ILE A 51 21.81 -2.30 -13.12
CA ILE A 51 22.56 -1.22 -12.48
C ILE A 51 23.71 -1.86 -11.70
N LYS A 52 24.94 -1.45 -11.99
CA LYS A 52 26.11 -1.79 -11.19
C LYS A 52 26.24 -0.79 -10.05
N THR A 53 26.04 -1.24 -8.82
CA THR A 53 26.13 -0.44 -7.61
C THR A 53 27.58 -0.16 -7.22
N SER A 54 27.82 0.79 -6.31
CA SER A 54 29.16 1.18 -5.86
C SER A 54 29.93 0.06 -5.16
N ASP A 55 29.24 -0.92 -4.58
CA ASP A 55 29.81 -2.12 -3.96
C ASP A 55 30.08 -3.25 -4.98
N GLY A 56 29.87 -2.97 -6.27
CA GLY A 56 30.18 -3.88 -7.38
C GLY A 56 29.09 -4.92 -7.68
N LYS A 57 27.97 -4.90 -6.97
CA LYS A 57 26.84 -5.79 -7.24
C LYS A 57 26.05 -5.32 -8.45
N PHE A 58 25.23 -6.23 -8.99
CA PHE A 58 24.32 -5.94 -10.07
C PHE A 58 22.89 -6.07 -9.56
N GLU A 59 22.13 -5.00 -9.73
CA GLU A 59 20.69 -4.96 -9.41
C GLU A 59 19.89 -4.87 -10.71
N THR A 60 18.93 -5.77 -10.85
CA THR A 60 18.03 -5.80 -12.01
C THR A 60 16.76 -5.08 -11.66
N VAL A 61 16.39 -4.12 -12.48
CA VAL A 61 15.22 -3.27 -12.29
C VAL A 61 14.29 -3.37 -13.48
N ASP A 62 13.06 -3.77 -13.22
CA ASP A 62 11.97 -3.69 -14.19
C ASP A 62 11.42 -2.26 -14.20
N VAL A 63 11.50 -1.61 -15.36
CA VAL A 63 11.05 -0.22 -15.51
C VAL A 63 9.60 -0.21 -15.98
N PRO A 64 8.66 0.34 -15.20
CA PRO A 64 7.25 0.36 -15.58
C PRO A 64 7.02 0.99 -16.95
N ALA A 65 6.02 0.48 -17.69
CA ALA A 65 5.71 0.93 -19.06
C ALA A 65 5.44 2.44 -19.16
N GLY A 66 4.97 3.03 -18.05
CA GLY A 66 4.70 4.45 -18.00
C GLY A 66 5.90 5.34 -17.70
N ALA A 67 7.08 4.81 -17.39
CA ALA A 67 8.28 5.64 -17.23
C ALA A 67 8.64 6.25 -18.58
N LYS A 68 8.25 7.50 -18.76
CA LYS A 68 8.55 8.28 -19.96
C LYS A 68 10.06 8.52 -20.05
N ARG A 69 10.58 8.64 -21.26
CA ARG A 69 12.01 8.88 -21.52
C ARG A 69 12.95 7.73 -21.11
N PHE A 70 12.41 6.52 -20.86
CA PHE A 70 13.24 5.33 -20.64
C PHE A 70 14.17 5.06 -21.85
N ASP A 71 13.68 5.33 -23.05
CA ASP A 71 14.43 5.11 -24.29
C ASP A 71 15.63 6.06 -24.45
N GLU A 72 15.70 7.12 -23.63
CA GLU A 72 16.84 8.05 -23.61
C GLU A 72 17.96 7.59 -22.67
N LEU A 73 17.69 6.59 -21.79
CA LEU A 73 18.68 6.04 -20.87
C LEU A 73 19.73 5.25 -21.62
N LYS A 74 21.00 5.43 -21.25
CA LYS A 74 22.15 4.81 -21.91
C LYS A 74 23.01 4.03 -20.93
N VAL A 75 23.71 3.01 -21.45
CA VAL A 75 24.77 2.34 -20.72
C VAL A 75 25.86 3.34 -20.35
N GLY A 76 26.27 3.31 -19.09
CA GLY A 76 27.22 4.26 -18.51
C GLY A 76 26.58 5.45 -17.77
N ASP A 77 25.28 5.68 -17.92
CA ASP A 77 24.59 6.70 -17.14
C ASP A 77 24.62 6.38 -15.65
N LYS A 78 24.85 7.41 -14.83
CA LYS A 78 24.70 7.32 -13.38
C LYS A 78 23.25 7.53 -13.03
N VAL A 79 22.68 6.58 -12.31
CA VAL A 79 21.26 6.58 -11.95
C VAL A 79 21.08 6.46 -10.45
N SER A 80 20.06 7.11 -9.95
CA SER A 80 19.49 6.86 -8.63
C SER A 80 18.04 6.43 -8.80
N LEU A 81 17.71 5.27 -8.27
CA LEU A 81 16.39 4.70 -8.29
C LEU A 81 15.89 4.63 -6.85
N VAL A 82 14.77 5.26 -6.59
CA VAL A 82 14.08 5.20 -5.30
C VAL A 82 12.81 4.39 -5.48
N TYR A 83 12.73 3.29 -4.75
CA TYR A 83 11.58 2.41 -4.72
C TYR A 83 10.89 2.54 -3.36
N ASN A 84 9.65 3.00 -3.38
CA ASN A 84 8.81 3.07 -2.20
C ASN A 84 7.68 2.06 -2.32
N ASN A 85 7.53 1.23 -1.31
CA ASN A 85 6.42 0.30 -1.21
C ASN A 85 5.63 0.59 0.07
N ASN A 86 4.41 1.08 -0.10
CA ASN A 86 3.49 1.36 0.97
C ASN A 86 2.28 0.42 0.85
N VAL A 87 1.97 -0.27 1.94
CA VAL A 87 0.83 -1.17 2.01
C VAL A 87 -0.12 -0.67 3.08
N SER A 88 -1.38 -0.50 2.74
CA SER A 88 -2.42 -0.19 3.70
C SER A 88 -3.50 -1.26 3.68
N ALA A 89 -4.14 -1.48 4.82
CA ALA A 89 -5.19 -2.45 4.99
C ALA A 89 -6.42 -1.80 5.66
N ARG A 90 -7.60 -2.09 5.14
CA ARG A 90 -8.88 -1.64 5.67
C ARG A 90 -9.81 -2.82 5.86
N VAL A 91 -10.28 -3.05 7.08
CA VAL A 91 -11.32 -4.06 7.31
C VAL A 91 -12.62 -3.62 6.65
N LYS A 92 -13.21 -4.48 5.84
CA LYS A 92 -14.48 -4.18 5.15
C LYS A 92 -15.67 -4.34 6.08
N PRO A 93 -16.63 -3.41 6.02
CA PRO A 93 -17.95 -3.62 6.61
C PRO A 93 -18.65 -4.85 6.01
N PRO A 94 -19.47 -5.55 6.79
CA PRO A 94 -20.31 -6.62 6.26
C PRO A 94 -21.21 -6.13 5.12
N GLY A 95 -21.25 -6.89 4.02
CA GLY A 95 -22.08 -6.58 2.84
C GLY A 95 -21.46 -5.64 1.82
N GLU A 96 -20.31 -5.05 2.09
CA GLU A 96 -19.58 -4.26 1.08
C GLU A 96 -18.99 -5.17 0.00
N ALA A 97 -19.23 -4.83 -1.29
CA ALA A 97 -18.78 -5.65 -2.42
C ALA A 97 -17.25 -5.75 -2.49
N PRO A 98 -16.70 -6.93 -2.87
CA PRO A 98 -15.26 -7.07 -3.10
C PRO A 98 -14.76 -6.12 -4.20
N VAL A 99 -13.51 -5.69 -4.06
CA VAL A 99 -12.82 -4.87 -5.07
C VAL A 99 -11.58 -5.61 -5.57
N ASP A 100 -11.27 -5.43 -6.85
CA ASP A 100 -9.97 -5.74 -7.46
C ASP A 100 -9.72 -4.66 -8.52
N THR A 101 -8.98 -3.63 -8.14
CA THR A 101 -8.72 -2.47 -8.99
C THR A 101 -7.24 -2.16 -9.03
N GLY A 102 -6.76 -1.75 -10.19
CA GLY A 102 -5.40 -1.29 -10.37
C GLY A 102 -5.36 0.02 -11.16
N SER A 103 -4.43 0.88 -10.80
CA SER A 103 -4.14 2.11 -11.55
C SER A 103 -2.64 2.29 -11.65
N THR A 104 -2.20 2.86 -12.78
CA THR A 104 -0.80 3.26 -12.98
C THR A 104 -0.79 4.72 -13.36
N THR A 105 -0.09 5.52 -12.59
CA THR A 105 0.14 6.94 -12.87
C THR A 105 1.60 7.16 -13.16
N THR A 106 1.91 7.93 -14.18
CA THR A 106 3.29 8.23 -14.56
C THR A 106 3.49 9.72 -14.72
N THR A 107 4.57 10.21 -14.13
CA THR A 107 4.97 11.61 -14.24
C THR A 107 6.36 11.66 -14.83
N ALA A 108 6.52 12.36 -15.96
CA ALA A 108 7.85 12.63 -16.50
C ALA A 108 8.58 13.61 -15.58
N GLY A 109 9.86 13.37 -15.33
CA GLY A 109 10.69 14.34 -14.63
C GLY A 109 10.77 15.65 -15.43
N GLN A 110 10.69 16.78 -14.74
CA GLN A 110 10.79 18.11 -15.35
C GLN A 110 12.25 18.53 -15.62
N GLN A 111 13.20 17.63 -15.38
CA GLN A 111 14.64 17.91 -15.54
C GLN A 111 15.09 17.71 -16.98
N THR A 112 16.18 18.37 -17.34
CA THR A 112 16.83 18.26 -18.66
C THR A 112 17.39 16.86 -18.94
N ARG A 113 17.59 16.05 -17.90
CA ARG A 113 18.06 14.66 -18.01
C ARG A 113 16.90 13.65 -17.92
N PRO A 114 17.07 12.42 -18.48
CA PRO A 114 16.09 11.35 -18.36
C PRO A 114 15.74 11.07 -16.91
N GLY A 115 14.46 10.88 -16.62
CA GLY A 115 13.98 10.58 -15.29
C GLY A 115 12.45 10.66 -15.21
N GLY A 116 11.89 10.23 -14.10
CA GLY A 116 10.46 10.27 -13.89
C GLY A 116 10.04 9.39 -12.72
N THR A 117 8.79 9.51 -12.37
CA THR A 117 8.15 8.67 -11.34
C THR A 117 7.03 7.86 -11.98
N ALA A 118 7.01 6.57 -11.71
CA ALA A 118 5.88 5.70 -12.00
C ALA A 118 5.28 5.23 -10.68
N ALA A 119 3.99 5.49 -10.48
CA ALA A 119 3.23 5.05 -9.33
C ALA A 119 2.23 3.98 -9.78
N VAL A 120 2.27 2.83 -9.12
CA VAL A 120 1.32 1.74 -9.34
C VAL A 120 0.55 1.55 -8.05
N GLN A 121 -0.77 1.63 -8.15
CA GLN A 121 -1.67 1.32 -7.05
C GLN A 121 -2.52 0.11 -7.42
N ARG A 122 -2.62 -0.85 -6.51
CA ARG A 122 -3.56 -1.96 -6.62
C ARG A 122 -4.29 -2.12 -5.31
N THR A 123 -5.61 -2.23 -5.39
CA THR A 123 -6.46 -2.56 -4.24
C THR A 123 -7.19 -3.86 -4.52
N MET A 124 -7.12 -4.79 -3.57
CA MET A 124 -7.79 -6.08 -3.69
C MET A 124 -8.42 -6.47 -2.36
N THR A 125 -9.64 -7.00 -2.42
CA THR A 125 -10.28 -7.63 -1.27
C THR A 125 -9.73 -9.03 -1.06
N VAL A 126 -9.22 -9.29 0.13
CA VAL A 126 -8.72 -10.58 0.59
C VAL A 126 -9.49 -11.03 1.82
N THR A 127 -9.31 -12.28 2.22
CA THR A 127 -9.88 -12.81 3.47
C THR A 127 -8.76 -13.05 4.47
N VAL A 128 -8.98 -12.71 5.74
CA VAL A 128 -8.09 -13.11 6.82
C VAL A 128 -8.18 -14.63 6.98
N ASP A 129 -7.10 -15.33 6.64
CA ASP A 129 -7.03 -16.80 6.65
C ASP A 129 -6.52 -17.33 7.99
N ALA A 130 -5.51 -16.67 8.56
CA ALA A 130 -4.95 -17.03 9.86
C ALA A 130 -4.37 -15.82 10.59
N ILE A 131 -4.36 -15.88 11.92
CA ILE A 131 -3.73 -14.90 12.80
C ILE A 131 -2.80 -15.67 13.75
N ASP A 132 -1.51 -15.33 13.73
CA ASP A 132 -0.51 -15.85 14.65
C ASP A 132 0.03 -14.68 15.51
N LYS A 133 -0.48 -14.58 16.73
CA LYS A 133 -0.05 -13.54 17.67
C LYS A 133 1.37 -13.79 18.18
N SER A 134 1.84 -15.03 18.21
CA SER A 134 3.19 -15.38 18.68
C SER A 134 4.26 -14.98 17.66
N ALA A 135 3.97 -15.15 16.37
CA ALA A 135 4.80 -14.70 15.28
C ALA A 135 4.52 -13.25 14.84
N SER A 136 3.59 -12.56 15.53
CA SER A 136 3.13 -11.23 15.15
C SER A 136 2.73 -11.15 13.66
N SER A 137 1.98 -12.13 13.16
CA SER A 137 1.65 -12.19 11.74
C SER A 137 0.17 -12.45 11.45
N ILE A 138 -0.28 -11.93 10.30
CA ILE A 138 -1.59 -12.22 9.73
C ILE A 138 -1.38 -12.80 8.34
N THR A 139 -2.08 -13.90 8.05
CA THR A 139 -2.11 -14.51 6.73
C THR A 139 -3.43 -14.17 6.05
N PHE A 140 -3.34 -13.71 4.82
CA PHE A 140 -4.48 -13.37 3.97
C PHE A 140 -4.58 -14.37 2.82
N ALA A 141 -5.79 -14.71 2.41
CA ALA A 141 -6.09 -15.49 1.22
C ALA A 141 -6.76 -14.60 0.17
N GLY A 142 -6.20 -14.58 -1.03
CA GLY A 142 -6.77 -13.87 -2.18
C GLY A 142 -7.81 -14.70 -2.95
N PRO A 143 -8.46 -14.09 -3.96
CA PRO A 143 -9.56 -14.71 -4.70
C PRO A 143 -9.21 -16.04 -5.38
N ASN A 144 -7.96 -16.20 -5.79
CA ASN A 144 -7.47 -17.40 -6.51
C ASN A 144 -6.76 -18.40 -5.57
N GLY A 145 -7.01 -18.32 -4.25
CA GLY A 145 -6.42 -19.21 -3.26
C GLY A 145 -4.95 -18.96 -2.93
N TRP A 146 -4.31 -17.93 -3.51
CA TRP A 146 -2.97 -17.54 -3.12
C TRP A 146 -2.98 -17.01 -1.67
N LYS A 147 -1.89 -17.22 -0.95
CA LYS A 147 -1.73 -16.78 0.42
C LYS A 147 -0.59 -15.78 0.55
N TYR A 148 -0.79 -14.80 1.41
CA TYR A 148 0.18 -13.76 1.70
C TYR A 148 0.23 -13.51 3.21
N SER A 149 1.39 -13.65 3.81
CA SER A 149 1.59 -13.40 5.24
C SER A 149 2.34 -12.09 5.44
N ARG A 150 1.91 -11.32 6.43
CA ARG A 150 2.53 -10.05 6.78
C ARG A 150 2.80 -9.99 8.28
N HIS A 151 4.01 -9.55 8.63
CA HIS A 151 4.34 -9.21 10.01
C HIS A 151 3.61 -7.92 10.41
N VAL A 152 3.01 -7.93 11.60
CA VAL A 152 2.24 -6.82 12.18
C VAL A 152 3.08 -6.18 13.26
N VAL A 153 3.40 -4.90 13.10
CA VAL A 153 4.21 -4.14 14.06
C VAL A 153 3.37 -3.65 15.24
N ASP A 154 2.12 -3.23 14.97
CA ASP A 154 1.19 -2.77 16.01
C ASP A 154 0.30 -3.92 16.46
N PRO A 155 0.48 -4.46 17.69
CA PRO A 155 -0.31 -5.59 18.17
C PRO A 155 -1.79 -5.26 18.34
N THR A 156 -2.19 -3.98 18.42
CA THR A 156 -3.61 -3.59 18.53
C THR A 156 -4.43 -3.97 17.30
N VAL A 157 -3.77 -4.25 16.17
CA VAL A 157 -4.41 -4.75 14.96
C VAL A 157 -5.09 -6.08 15.20
N PHE A 158 -4.51 -6.96 16.02
CA PHE A 158 -5.08 -8.29 16.31
C PHE A 158 -6.43 -8.25 17.05
N ASP A 159 -6.74 -7.13 17.68
CA ASP A 159 -8.03 -6.96 18.37
C ASP A 159 -9.12 -6.41 17.43
N LYS A 160 -8.71 -5.91 16.26
CA LYS A 160 -9.58 -5.28 15.25
C LYS A 160 -9.94 -6.21 14.10
N VAL A 161 -9.27 -7.37 13.96
CA VAL A 161 -9.47 -8.32 12.88
C VAL A 161 -9.69 -9.74 13.41
N LYS A 162 -10.47 -10.51 12.67
CA LYS A 162 -10.76 -11.93 12.96
C LYS A 162 -10.57 -12.77 11.72
N VAL A 163 -10.28 -14.05 11.90
CA VAL A 163 -10.27 -15.01 10.81
C VAL A 163 -11.65 -15.01 10.13
N GLY A 164 -11.66 -14.93 8.81
CA GLY A 164 -12.85 -14.82 7.98
C GLY A 164 -13.23 -13.39 7.59
N ASP A 165 -12.67 -12.35 8.24
CA ASP A 165 -12.92 -10.96 7.88
C ASP A 165 -12.45 -10.67 6.46
N LYS A 166 -13.20 -9.81 5.75
CA LYS A 166 -12.80 -9.26 4.47
C LYS A 166 -11.99 -7.98 4.70
N VAL A 167 -10.86 -7.89 4.03
CA VAL A 167 -9.92 -6.77 4.13
C VAL A 167 -9.57 -6.28 2.73
N ASP A 168 -9.66 -4.98 2.49
CA ASP A 168 -9.08 -4.38 1.31
C ASP A 168 -7.61 -4.07 1.59
N ILE A 169 -6.72 -4.70 0.85
CA ILE A 169 -5.30 -4.38 0.87
C ILE A 169 -5.00 -3.50 -0.33
N THR A 170 -4.41 -2.34 -0.07
CA THR A 170 -3.93 -1.43 -1.10
C THR A 170 -2.41 -1.42 -1.09
N TRP A 171 -1.81 -1.82 -2.19
CA TRP A 171 -0.39 -1.68 -2.47
C TRP A 171 -0.16 -0.40 -3.28
N ASN A 172 0.70 0.48 -2.79
CA ASN A 172 1.18 1.65 -3.51
C ASN A 172 2.68 1.46 -3.71
N THR A 173 3.07 1.36 -4.95
CA THR A 173 4.47 1.22 -5.34
C THR A 173 4.87 2.41 -6.17
N ASP A 174 5.81 3.20 -5.68
CA ASP A 174 6.37 4.34 -6.40
C ASP A 174 7.81 4.04 -6.77
N VAL A 175 8.13 4.17 -8.05
CA VAL A 175 9.49 4.03 -8.57
C VAL A 175 9.88 5.37 -9.16
N THR A 176 10.89 6.01 -8.59
CA THR A 176 11.47 7.24 -9.10
C THR A 176 12.85 6.95 -9.65
N VAL A 177 13.07 7.27 -10.92
CA VAL A 177 14.37 7.19 -11.60
C VAL A 177 14.87 8.59 -11.85
N ALA A 178 16.12 8.86 -11.47
CA ALA A 178 16.82 10.08 -11.80
C ALA A 178 18.20 9.76 -12.39
N VAL A 179 18.51 10.32 -13.56
CA VAL A 179 19.86 10.30 -14.16
C VAL A 179 20.63 11.50 -13.60
N GLN A 180 21.82 11.23 -13.08
CA GLN A 180 22.69 12.23 -12.43
C GLN A 180 23.66 12.85 -13.43
#